data_032d25dc6505b4d8cd9a6000c148f396
#
_entry.id   032d25dc6505b4d8cd9a6000c148f396
#
_cell.length_a   1.000
_cell.length_b   1.000
_cell.length_c   1.000
_cell.angle_alpha   90.00
_cell.angle_beta   90.00
_cell.angle_gamma   90.00
#
_symmetry.space_group_name_H-M   'P 1'
#
loop_
_entity.id
_entity.type
_entity.pdbx_description
1 polymer ?
#
loop_
_entity_poly.entity_id
_entity_poly.type
_entity_poly.pdbx_seq_one_letter_code
_entity_poly.pdbx_strand_id
1 'polypeptide(L)'
;YPNTLTVFLHTIRNGVRRDRLLQYGQLHNTGVRCELYYPGVIQTPYKYSKIKQTSVRLTIALSYICNKISSPNDMRYLQLCSLLLALGACSTHSPDIDVACEIDLQNNYLLKWETTPRIEGEVQVYRSTDPEHFDTAKEPVATASIQTGYTVVPDSLQTYRYYFLLRFNDRYDRIVGPRAEQLKYIENFRDLGGYETKNGKQIRWGKIFRSGEFNSLTANSISRIKNMGIKTLIDFRDSEDIIKTSPELGFDNVINLPGSLHYRQNLLPRLEKEELRRGDANLFMQDLYVAMVSGSKRAFKSMFNQLLVEDNYPIVLSCINGKDYTGFAVSLLLSALDIPEDVIMNDYLLSNRYFDKRRTSFDPKNCCDETQEALSLIQSADSRFLSYARDYIRQQHGSINNYLEEELGLTPEKKRQLKHLLLH
;
A
#
# COMPACT_ATOMS: atom_id res chain seq x y z
N TYR A 1 33.32 -14.92 34.86
CA TYR A 1 33.04 -13.44 34.84
C TYR A 1 32.32 -13.11 33.57
N PRO A 2 31.15 -12.52 33.59
CA PRO A 2 30.42 -12.16 32.38
C PRO A 2 30.99 -10.85 31.80
N ASN A 3 31.37 -10.83 30.55
CA ASN A 3 31.78 -9.65 29.81
C ASN A 3 30.55 -8.77 29.50
N THR A 4 30.45 -7.64 30.16
CA THR A 4 29.45 -6.61 29.86
C THR A 4 30.08 -5.62 28.87
N LEU A 5 29.51 -5.52 27.67
CA LEU A 5 29.93 -4.52 26.67
C LEU A 5 29.13 -3.24 26.90
N THR A 6 29.82 -2.15 27.26
CA THR A 6 29.21 -0.84 27.44
C THR A 6 29.46 -0.02 26.17
N VAL A 7 28.40 0.39 25.50
CA VAL A 7 28.47 1.24 24.30
C VAL A 7 27.98 2.64 24.67
N PHE A 8 28.81 3.64 24.43
CA PHE A 8 28.45 5.06 24.59
C PHE A 8 27.95 5.62 23.26
N LEU A 9 26.75 6.15 23.25
CA LEU A 9 26.20 6.91 22.14
C LEU A 9 26.11 8.41 22.56
N HIS A 10 26.84 9.25 21.85
CA HIS A 10 26.74 10.69 21.99
C HIS A 10 25.75 11.28 20.99
N THR A 11 24.73 11.91 21.47
CA THR A 11 23.82 12.70 20.63
C THR A 11 23.92 14.16 21.02
N ILE A 12 24.32 15.01 20.10
CA ILE A 12 24.34 16.47 20.30
C ILE A 12 23.10 17.05 19.60
N ARG A 13 22.22 17.65 20.36
CA ARG A 13 21.14 18.50 19.85
C ARG A 13 21.00 19.71 20.75
N ASN A 14 21.09 20.91 20.19
CA ASN A 14 20.87 22.20 20.83
C ASN A 14 21.78 22.50 22.07
N GLY A 15 23.07 22.22 21.95
CA GLY A 15 24.06 22.72 22.93
C GLY A 15 24.02 22.11 24.33
N VAL A 16 23.22 21.08 24.59
CA VAL A 16 23.12 20.41 25.89
C VAL A 16 23.55 18.97 25.80
N ARG A 17 24.63 18.59 26.47
CA ARG A 17 25.06 17.19 26.63
C ARG A 17 24.13 16.48 27.64
N ARG A 18 23.56 15.35 27.23
CA ARG A 18 22.92 14.40 28.14
C ARG A 18 23.51 13.02 27.92
N ASP A 19 24.23 12.51 28.90
CA ASP A 19 24.73 11.14 28.92
C ASP A 19 23.65 10.22 29.50
N ARG A 20 23.33 9.14 28.81
CA ARG A 20 22.46 8.07 29.34
C ARG A 20 23.19 6.74 29.29
N LEU A 21 23.22 6.09 30.45
CA LEU A 21 23.68 4.70 30.58
C LEU A 21 22.55 3.73 30.22
N LEU A 22 22.82 2.85 29.31
CA LEU A 22 21.92 1.71 28.98
C LEU A 22 22.62 0.41 29.45
N GLN A 23 21.99 -0.31 30.39
CA GLN A 23 22.42 -1.65 30.78
C GLN A 23 21.69 -2.69 29.91
N TYR A 24 22.47 -3.59 29.30
CA TYR A 24 21.94 -4.72 28.53
C TYR A 24 22.08 -6.01 29.33
N GLY A 25 21.00 -6.81 29.37
CA GLY A 25 20.98 -8.15 29.93
C GLY A 25 21.60 -9.20 29.00
N GLN A 26 21.82 -10.39 29.51
CA GLN A 26 22.53 -11.49 28.88
C GLN A 26 22.07 -11.83 27.47
N LEU A 27 23.04 -12.02 26.57
CA LEU A 27 22.85 -12.53 25.19
C LEU A 27 22.60 -14.04 25.23
N HIS A 28 21.38 -14.46 24.98
CA HIS A 28 21.07 -15.80 24.52
C HIS A 28 20.96 -15.82 22.99
N ASN A 29 21.39 -16.90 22.36
CA ASN A 29 21.68 -17.12 20.94
C ASN A 29 20.46 -17.12 19.99
N THR A 30 19.50 -16.20 20.20
CA THR A 30 18.33 -16.00 19.33
C THR A 30 18.10 -14.50 19.20
N GLY A 31 18.27 -13.98 18.00
CA GLY A 31 18.01 -12.65 17.46
C GLY A 31 17.72 -11.51 18.43
N VAL A 32 18.54 -10.48 18.41
CA VAL A 32 18.36 -9.26 19.21
C VAL A 32 17.19 -8.42 18.67
N ARG A 33 16.12 -8.30 19.45
CA ARG A 33 15.03 -7.37 19.22
C ARG A 33 15.19 -6.18 20.15
N CYS A 34 15.41 -4.97 19.59
CA CYS A 34 15.45 -3.74 20.39
C CYS A 34 14.11 -3.02 20.23
N GLU A 35 13.36 -2.89 21.31
CA GLU A 35 12.17 -2.04 21.38
C GLU A 35 12.50 -0.76 22.14
N LEU A 36 12.29 0.40 21.51
CA LEU A 36 12.39 1.71 22.15
C LEU A 36 10.98 2.23 22.44
N TYR A 37 10.64 2.36 23.70
CA TYR A 37 9.35 2.90 24.15
C TYR A 37 9.48 4.41 24.41
N TYR A 38 8.67 5.23 23.71
CA TYR A 38 8.50 6.65 24.00
C TYR A 38 7.03 6.93 24.32
N PRO A 39 6.70 7.37 25.53
CA PRO A 39 5.34 7.83 25.82
C PRO A 39 5.14 9.23 25.26
N GLY A 40 4.17 9.40 24.35
CA GLY A 40 3.62 10.72 23.99
C GLY A 40 3.86 11.26 22.58
N VAL A 41 4.20 10.43 21.58
CA VAL A 41 4.28 10.87 20.18
C VAL A 41 3.36 10.01 19.32
N ILE A 42 2.46 10.64 18.58
CA ILE A 42 1.59 10.03 17.60
C ILE A 42 2.47 9.34 16.55
N GLN A 43 2.36 8.02 16.45
CA GLN A 43 3.15 7.19 15.54
C GLN A 43 2.66 7.37 14.11
N THR A 44 3.49 7.95 13.25
CA THR A 44 3.50 7.62 11.82
C THR A 44 4.32 6.31 11.65
N PRO A 45 3.89 5.36 10.81
CA PRO A 45 4.62 4.11 10.64
C PRO A 45 5.92 4.35 9.85
N TYR A 46 7.03 4.47 10.55
CA TYR A 46 8.36 4.47 9.93
C TYR A 46 8.76 3.04 9.55
N LYS A 47 9.03 2.80 8.27
CA LYS A 47 9.71 1.61 7.77
C LYS A 47 11.14 1.59 8.33
N TYR A 48 11.46 0.65 9.22
CA TYR A 48 12.84 0.36 9.57
C TYR A 48 13.54 -0.32 8.40
N SER A 49 14.49 0.38 7.75
CA SER A 49 15.41 -0.22 6.80
C SER A 49 16.27 -1.27 7.52
N LYS A 50 16.37 -2.46 6.93
CA LYS A 50 17.29 -3.52 7.37
C LYS A 50 18.72 -2.96 7.33
N ILE A 51 19.28 -2.63 8.49
CA ILE A 51 20.73 -2.46 8.63
C ILE A 51 21.33 -3.83 8.30
N LYS A 52 21.99 -3.94 7.15
CA LYS A 52 22.55 -5.20 6.67
C LYS A 52 23.58 -5.72 7.67
N GLN A 53 23.38 -6.90 8.18
CA GLN A 53 24.33 -7.66 9.04
C GLN A 53 25.76 -7.79 8.47
N THR A 54 25.97 -7.43 7.22
CA THR A 54 27.25 -7.42 6.52
C THR A 54 28.25 -6.39 7.05
N SER A 55 27.83 -5.18 7.44
CA SER A 55 28.76 -4.14 7.92
C SER A 55 29.30 -4.47 9.31
N VAL A 56 28.51 -5.03 10.20
CA VAL A 56 28.95 -5.42 11.55
C VAL A 56 29.92 -6.58 11.51
N ARG A 57 29.71 -7.56 10.63
CA ARG A 57 30.65 -8.69 10.45
C ARG A 57 31.98 -8.27 9.87
N LEU A 58 32.00 -7.26 8.98
CA LEU A 58 33.24 -6.74 8.41
C LEU A 58 34.08 -5.99 9.45
N THR A 59 33.43 -5.20 10.32
CA THR A 59 34.11 -4.44 11.40
C THR A 59 34.73 -5.37 12.45
N ILE A 60 34.04 -6.46 12.82
CA ILE A 60 34.55 -7.46 13.77
C ILE A 60 35.70 -8.27 13.14
N ALA A 61 35.63 -8.63 11.87
CA ALA A 61 36.73 -9.30 11.17
C ALA A 61 37.98 -8.43 11.04
N LEU A 62 37.81 -7.14 10.76
CA LEU A 62 38.93 -6.17 10.68
C LEU A 62 39.62 -5.95 12.05
N SER A 63 38.87 -5.85 13.15
CA SER A 63 39.46 -5.73 14.48
C SER A 63 40.22 -6.99 14.90
N TYR A 64 39.76 -8.18 14.48
CA TYR A 64 40.44 -9.44 14.75
C TYR A 64 41.74 -9.58 13.93
N ILE A 65 41.77 -9.07 12.70
CA ILE A 65 42.96 -9.08 11.84
C ILE A 65 44.00 -8.06 12.35
N CYS A 66 43.59 -6.84 12.76
CA CYS A 66 44.48 -5.83 13.31
C CYS A 66 45.19 -6.29 14.61
N ASN A 67 44.56 -7.10 15.44
CA ASN A 67 45.14 -7.58 16.70
C ASN A 67 46.15 -8.74 16.52
N LYS A 68 46.31 -9.30 15.30
CA LYS A 68 47.21 -10.41 15.02
C LYS A 68 48.50 -10.03 14.25
N ILE A 69 48.65 -8.78 13.85
CA ILE A 69 49.78 -8.31 13.05
C ILE A 69 50.87 -7.79 13.98
N SER A 70 51.90 -8.59 14.21
CA SER A 70 53.04 -8.26 15.11
C SER A 70 54.42 -8.39 14.47
N SER A 71 54.56 -8.50 13.12
CA SER A 71 55.85 -8.60 12.47
C SER A 71 56.02 -7.62 11.31
N PRO A 72 57.31 -7.16 11.04
CA PRO A 72 57.58 -6.18 9.99
C PRO A 72 57.32 -6.64 8.55
N ASN A 73 57.18 -7.94 8.32
CA ASN A 73 56.88 -8.49 7.02
C ASN A 73 55.41 -8.37 6.61
N ASP A 74 54.56 -7.99 7.57
CA ASP A 74 53.13 -7.87 7.35
C ASP A 74 52.70 -6.52 6.75
N MET A 75 53.62 -5.56 6.60
CA MET A 75 53.30 -4.25 5.99
C MET A 75 52.78 -4.34 4.55
N ARG A 76 53.18 -5.39 3.81
CA ARG A 76 52.66 -5.66 2.43
C ARG A 76 51.17 -6.10 2.49
N TYR A 77 50.79 -6.84 3.51
CA TYR A 77 49.37 -7.23 3.71
C TYR A 77 48.54 -6.06 4.14
N LEU A 78 49.10 -5.11 4.95
CA LEU A 78 48.38 -3.88 5.30
C LEU A 78 48.12 -2.98 4.08
N GLN A 79 49.07 -2.89 3.18
CA GLN A 79 48.91 -2.15 1.89
C GLN A 79 47.91 -2.86 0.98
N LEU A 80 47.90 -4.20 0.93
CA LEU A 80 46.91 -4.95 0.16
C LEU A 80 45.48 -4.82 0.77
N CYS A 81 45.35 -4.86 2.10
CA CYS A 81 44.07 -4.65 2.80
C CYS A 81 43.57 -3.21 2.65
N SER A 82 44.45 -2.20 2.69
CA SER A 82 44.04 -0.80 2.45
C SER A 82 43.63 -0.58 0.96
N LEU A 83 44.27 -1.25 0.00
CA LEU A 83 43.87 -1.23 -1.39
C LEU A 83 42.55 -1.94 -1.63
N LEU A 84 42.31 -3.07 -0.97
CA LEU A 84 41.04 -3.80 -1.01
C LEU A 84 39.88 -3.03 -0.31
N LEU A 85 40.19 -2.28 0.75
CA LEU A 85 39.23 -1.36 1.40
C LEU A 85 38.91 -0.16 0.53
N ALA A 86 39.90 0.39 -0.19
CA ALA A 86 39.69 1.48 -1.15
C ALA A 86 38.88 1.01 -2.38
N LEU A 87 39.06 -0.23 -2.81
CA LEU A 87 38.29 -0.82 -3.91
C LEU A 87 36.86 -1.25 -3.45
N GLY A 88 36.67 -1.54 -2.18
CA GLY A 88 35.35 -1.85 -1.58
C GLY A 88 34.50 -0.61 -1.26
N ALA A 89 35.09 0.58 -1.19
CA ALA A 89 34.39 1.84 -0.88
C ALA A 89 33.61 2.42 -2.07
N CYS A 90 33.79 1.90 -3.27
CA CYS A 90 33.04 2.30 -4.47
C CYS A 90 31.90 1.34 -4.81
N SER A 91 31.18 0.78 -3.85
CA SER A 91 29.86 0.26 -4.15
C SER A 91 28.90 1.46 -4.28
N THR A 92 28.74 1.95 -5.50
CA THR A 92 27.68 2.91 -5.86
C THR A 92 26.33 2.22 -5.65
N HIS A 93 25.88 2.11 -4.41
CA HIS A 93 24.48 1.78 -4.14
C HIS A 93 23.66 2.93 -4.69
N SER A 94 22.78 2.64 -5.64
CA SER A 94 21.77 3.62 -6.05
C SER A 94 21.01 4.08 -4.81
N PRO A 95 20.77 5.38 -4.67
CA PRO A 95 19.99 5.88 -3.53
C PRO A 95 18.61 5.24 -3.54
N ASP A 96 18.12 4.89 -2.37
CA ASP A 96 16.73 4.57 -2.18
C ASP A 96 15.96 5.89 -2.23
N ILE A 97 14.96 5.98 -3.12
CA ILE A 97 14.18 7.20 -3.36
C ILE A 97 12.72 6.84 -3.23
N ASP A 98 12.12 7.23 -2.11
CA ASP A 98 10.69 7.13 -1.88
C ASP A 98 9.99 8.36 -2.44
N VAL A 99 8.87 8.16 -3.16
CA VAL A 99 8.06 9.24 -3.72
C VAL A 99 6.59 9.07 -3.36
N ALA A 100 5.90 10.20 -3.16
CA ALA A 100 4.48 10.22 -2.90
C ALA A 100 3.81 11.36 -3.67
N CYS A 101 2.56 11.15 -4.08
CA CYS A 101 1.72 12.17 -4.69
C CYS A 101 0.40 12.27 -3.89
N GLU A 102 0.09 13.46 -3.44
CA GLU A 102 -1.16 13.79 -2.75
C GLU A 102 -1.89 14.90 -3.51
N ILE A 103 -3.20 14.99 -3.36
CA ILE A 103 -3.99 16.11 -3.84
C ILE A 103 -4.28 17.01 -2.65
N ASP A 104 -3.90 18.29 -2.74
CA ASP A 104 -4.13 19.28 -1.68
C ASP A 104 -5.59 19.79 -1.66
N LEU A 105 -5.91 20.66 -0.72
CA LEU A 105 -7.26 21.25 -0.57
C LEU A 105 -7.66 22.17 -1.74
N GLN A 106 -6.70 22.63 -2.53
CA GLN A 106 -6.89 23.44 -3.74
C GLN A 106 -6.94 22.59 -5.01
N ASN A 107 -6.88 21.25 -4.85
CA ASN A 107 -6.79 20.24 -5.91
C ASN A 107 -5.49 20.30 -6.76
N ASN A 108 -4.41 20.85 -6.22
CA ASN A 108 -3.09 20.74 -6.83
C ASN A 108 -2.43 19.42 -6.44
N TYR A 109 -1.47 18.97 -7.27
CA TYR A 109 -0.67 17.79 -6.96
C TYR A 109 0.54 18.19 -6.11
N LEU A 110 0.59 17.69 -4.88
CA LEU A 110 1.71 17.82 -3.97
C LEU A 110 2.59 16.56 -4.12
N LEU A 111 3.74 16.73 -4.76
CA LEU A 111 4.74 15.67 -4.95
C LEU A 111 5.76 15.77 -3.83
N LYS A 112 6.03 14.66 -3.15
CA LYS A 112 6.98 14.55 -2.02
C LYS A 112 8.00 13.48 -2.33
N TRP A 113 9.23 13.64 -1.79
CA TRP A 113 10.27 12.62 -1.89
C TRP A 113 11.20 12.64 -0.69
N GLU A 114 11.75 11.45 -0.41
CA GLU A 114 12.84 11.23 0.53
C GLU A 114 13.92 10.39 -0.13
N THR A 115 15.19 10.66 0.18
CA THR A 115 16.32 9.93 -0.39
C THR A 115 17.21 9.38 0.70
N THR A 116 17.64 8.12 0.56
CA THR A 116 18.55 7.45 1.48
C THR A 116 19.68 6.73 0.73
N PRO A 117 20.97 7.15 0.87
CA PRO A 117 21.41 8.35 1.61
C PRO A 117 20.88 9.64 0.98
N ARG A 118 20.92 10.74 1.73
CA ARG A 118 20.57 12.05 1.18
C ARG A 118 21.48 12.38 0.00
N ILE A 119 20.88 12.76 -1.11
CA ILE A 119 21.58 13.25 -2.30
C ILE A 119 21.27 14.71 -2.54
N GLU A 120 22.19 15.41 -3.16
CA GLU A 120 22.03 16.80 -3.57
C GLU A 120 21.73 16.87 -5.07
N GLY A 121 21.24 18.02 -5.53
CA GLY A 121 20.97 18.30 -6.93
C GLY A 121 19.52 18.68 -7.17
N GLU A 122 19.02 18.31 -8.34
CA GLU A 122 17.76 18.77 -8.88
C GLU A 122 16.85 17.59 -9.24
N VAL A 123 15.54 17.78 -9.05
CA VAL A 123 14.50 16.89 -9.54
C VAL A 123 13.67 17.64 -10.60
N GLN A 124 13.57 17.04 -11.78
CA GLN A 124 12.69 17.48 -12.87
C GLN A 124 11.42 16.65 -12.83
N VAL A 125 10.28 17.31 -13.01
CA VAL A 125 8.95 16.68 -12.96
C VAL A 125 8.29 16.78 -14.33
N TYR A 126 7.93 15.63 -14.88
CA TYR A 126 7.17 15.52 -16.12
C TYR A 126 5.76 14.99 -15.81
N ARG A 127 4.78 15.46 -16.56
CA ARG A 127 3.37 15.11 -16.35
C ARG A 127 2.80 14.38 -17.56
N SER A 128 2.02 13.32 -17.31
CA SER A 128 1.29 12.58 -18.35
C SER A 128 -0.06 12.08 -17.83
N THR A 129 -1.01 11.88 -18.72
CA THR A 129 -2.25 11.14 -18.43
C THR A 129 -2.05 9.62 -18.57
N ASP A 130 -0.98 9.20 -19.25
CA ASP A 130 -0.57 7.80 -19.40
C ASP A 130 0.67 7.53 -18.54
N PRO A 131 0.59 6.67 -17.51
CA PRO A 131 1.71 6.39 -16.61
C PRO A 131 2.86 5.61 -17.27
N GLU A 132 2.67 5.08 -18.48
CA GLU A 132 3.71 4.36 -19.22
C GLU A 132 4.46 5.26 -20.21
N HIS A 133 3.94 6.45 -20.52
CA HIS A 133 4.53 7.34 -21.52
C HIS A 133 4.67 8.78 -21.01
N PHE A 134 5.91 9.24 -20.89
CA PHE A 134 6.25 10.62 -20.51
C PHE A 134 7.12 11.26 -21.59
N ASP A 135 6.69 12.41 -22.09
CA ASP A 135 7.44 13.20 -23.08
C ASP A 135 8.51 14.04 -22.36
N THR A 136 9.69 13.45 -22.20
CA THR A 136 10.82 14.10 -21.53
C THR A 136 11.62 15.02 -22.46
N ALA A 137 11.23 15.13 -23.73
CA ALA A 137 11.80 16.13 -24.66
C ALA A 137 11.18 17.52 -24.46
N LYS A 138 10.03 17.59 -23.78
CA LYS A 138 9.39 18.84 -23.38
C LYS A 138 9.99 19.39 -22.10
N GLU A 139 9.78 20.69 -21.86
CA GLU A 139 10.12 21.32 -20.60
C GLU A 139 9.40 20.63 -19.43
N PRO A 140 10.09 20.38 -18.29
CA PRO A 140 9.46 19.84 -17.11
C PRO A 140 8.37 20.80 -16.57
N VAL A 141 7.27 20.27 -16.08
CA VAL A 141 6.18 21.07 -15.50
C VAL A 141 6.56 21.69 -14.14
N ALA A 142 7.59 21.19 -13.51
CA ALA A 142 8.22 21.76 -12.32
C ALA A 142 9.65 21.26 -12.21
N THR A 143 10.51 22.09 -11.59
CA THR A 143 11.87 21.75 -11.21
C THR A 143 12.11 22.22 -9.79
N ALA A 144 12.75 21.40 -8.97
CA ALA A 144 13.00 21.71 -7.56
C ALA A 144 14.34 21.12 -7.09
N SER A 145 14.91 21.72 -6.03
CA SER A 145 16.05 21.10 -5.35
C SER A 145 15.62 19.80 -4.66
N ILE A 146 16.43 18.76 -4.74
CA ILE A 146 16.17 17.48 -4.05
C ILE A 146 16.05 17.69 -2.54
N GLN A 147 16.84 18.60 -1.96
CA GLN A 147 16.87 18.90 -0.54
C GLN A 147 15.55 19.52 -0.03
N THR A 148 14.75 20.11 -0.92
CA THR A 148 13.43 20.68 -0.56
C THR A 148 12.46 19.58 -0.10
N GLY A 149 12.56 18.36 -0.68
CA GLY A 149 11.73 17.22 -0.33
C GLY A 149 10.30 17.25 -0.91
N TYR A 150 9.91 18.32 -1.61
CA TYR A 150 8.59 18.42 -2.24
C TYR A 150 8.54 19.50 -3.33
N THR A 151 7.51 19.39 -4.16
CA THR A 151 7.06 20.45 -5.08
C THR A 151 5.55 20.38 -5.28
N VAL A 152 4.95 21.46 -5.79
CA VAL A 152 3.51 21.53 -6.09
C VAL A 152 3.33 21.77 -7.58
N VAL A 153 2.49 20.95 -8.22
CA VAL A 153 2.08 21.12 -9.61
C VAL A 153 0.61 21.52 -9.64
N PRO A 154 0.27 22.76 -10.08
CA PRO A 154 -1.11 23.24 -10.14
C PRO A 154 -1.94 22.44 -11.15
N ASP A 155 -3.22 22.19 -10.81
CA ASP A 155 -4.24 21.61 -11.70
C ASP A 155 -5.54 22.44 -11.68
N SER A 156 -5.54 23.54 -12.40
CA SER A 156 -6.69 24.46 -12.45
C SER A 156 -7.91 23.89 -13.17
N LEU A 157 -7.73 22.94 -14.10
CA LEU A 157 -8.80 22.40 -14.92
C LEU A 157 -9.48 21.18 -14.30
N GLN A 158 -8.77 20.38 -13.51
CA GLN A 158 -9.24 19.19 -12.83
C GLN A 158 -9.99 18.19 -13.74
N THR A 159 -9.64 18.19 -15.03
CA THR A 159 -10.35 17.39 -16.04
C THR A 159 -9.76 16.00 -16.17
N TYR A 160 -8.45 15.89 -15.98
CA TYR A 160 -7.70 14.66 -16.16
C TYR A 160 -7.07 14.21 -14.85
N ARG A 161 -6.86 12.91 -14.72
CA ARG A 161 -5.93 12.36 -13.74
C ARG A 161 -4.53 12.40 -14.33
N TYR A 162 -3.57 12.90 -13.57
CA TYR A 162 -2.17 12.93 -14.00
C TYR A 162 -1.31 11.99 -13.19
N TYR A 163 -0.28 11.47 -13.86
CA TYR A 163 0.85 10.76 -13.30
C TYR A 163 2.09 11.59 -13.52
N PHE A 164 3.11 11.39 -12.69
CA PHE A 164 4.32 12.18 -12.71
C PHE A 164 5.54 11.28 -12.77
N LEU A 165 6.46 11.62 -13.70
CA LEU A 165 7.82 11.11 -13.70
C LEU A 165 8.68 12.14 -12.98
N LEU A 166 9.30 11.73 -11.87
CA LEU A 166 10.31 12.51 -11.13
C LEU A 166 11.68 11.99 -11.53
N ARG A 167 12.47 12.82 -12.20
CA ARG A 167 13.84 12.51 -12.65
C ARG A 167 14.84 13.22 -11.76
N PHE A 168 15.55 12.47 -10.94
CA PHE A 168 16.54 12.97 -9.99
C PHE A 168 17.92 12.96 -10.64
N ASN A 169 18.55 14.15 -10.78
CA ASN A 169 19.90 14.35 -11.36
C ASN A 169 20.08 13.70 -12.74
N ASP A 170 19.05 13.71 -13.59
CA ASP A 170 19.03 13.06 -14.92
C ASP A 170 19.41 11.55 -14.89
N ARG A 171 19.29 10.92 -13.72
CA ARG A 171 19.81 9.56 -13.51
C ARG A 171 18.79 8.59 -12.90
N TYR A 172 17.96 9.04 -11.98
CA TYR A 172 17.05 8.17 -11.25
C TYR A 172 15.61 8.57 -11.50
N ASP A 173 14.86 7.71 -12.16
CA ASP A 173 13.46 7.96 -12.48
C ASP A 173 12.55 7.28 -11.46
N ARG A 174 11.48 7.97 -11.05
CA ARG A 174 10.39 7.45 -10.23
C ARG A 174 9.06 7.90 -10.81
N ILE A 175 8.14 6.96 -10.99
CA ILE A 175 6.79 7.25 -11.46
C ILE A 175 5.84 7.21 -10.26
N VAL A 176 5.01 8.24 -10.15
CA VAL A 176 4.03 8.35 -9.06
C VAL A 176 2.73 8.97 -9.56
N GLY A 177 1.62 8.56 -8.98
CA GLY A 177 0.31 9.17 -9.14
C GLY A 177 -0.39 9.35 -7.80
N PRO A 178 -1.45 10.14 -7.71
CA PRO A 178 -2.24 10.24 -6.49
C PRO A 178 -2.88 8.88 -6.17
N ARG A 179 -2.77 8.44 -4.91
CA ARG A 179 -3.39 7.18 -4.48
C ARG A 179 -4.90 7.21 -4.64
N ALA A 180 -5.54 8.30 -4.28
CA ALA A 180 -6.98 8.45 -4.31
C ALA A 180 -7.39 9.66 -5.17
N GLU A 181 -8.57 9.55 -5.77
CA GLU A 181 -9.25 10.65 -6.45
C GLU A 181 -10.40 11.16 -5.58
N GLN A 182 -10.52 12.47 -5.48
CA GLN A 182 -11.65 13.11 -4.81
C GLN A 182 -12.81 13.28 -5.79
N LEU A 183 -13.54 12.20 -6.05
CA LEU A 183 -14.69 12.19 -6.92
C LEU A 183 -15.96 12.38 -6.10
N LYS A 184 -16.73 13.42 -6.41
CA LYS A 184 -17.99 13.68 -5.69
C LYS A 184 -18.96 12.52 -5.89
N TYR A 185 -19.47 11.97 -4.80
CA TYR A 185 -20.40 10.83 -4.72
C TYR A 185 -19.79 9.47 -5.09
N ILE A 186 -18.47 9.37 -5.24
CA ILE A 186 -17.80 8.09 -5.34
C ILE A 186 -16.91 7.94 -4.11
N GLU A 187 -17.21 6.93 -3.32
CA GLU A 187 -16.46 6.64 -2.11
C GLU A 187 -15.28 5.71 -2.42
N ASN A 188 -14.19 5.89 -1.69
CA ASN A 188 -13.11 4.92 -1.64
C ASN A 188 -12.43 4.64 -3.00
N PHE A 189 -12.51 5.57 -3.98
CA PHE A 189 -11.88 5.40 -5.28
C PHE A 189 -10.37 5.58 -5.19
N ARG A 190 -9.62 4.53 -5.50
CA ARG A 190 -8.16 4.48 -5.39
C ARG A 190 -7.52 3.66 -6.51
N ASP A 191 -6.30 4.09 -6.91
CA ASP A 191 -5.39 3.34 -7.76
C ASP A 191 -4.54 2.39 -6.89
N LEU A 192 -4.33 1.17 -7.32
CA LEU A 192 -3.47 0.19 -6.65
C LEU A 192 -2.01 0.23 -7.15
N GLY A 193 -1.70 1.08 -8.12
CA GLY A 193 -0.34 1.27 -8.64
C GLY A 193 0.67 1.70 -7.56
N GLY A 194 1.95 1.48 -7.80
CA GLY A 194 3.04 1.92 -6.94
C GLY A 194 3.24 1.09 -5.66
N TYR A 195 2.40 0.09 -5.35
CA TYR A 195 2.72 -0.86 -4.27
C TYR A 195 3.87 -1.77 -4.67
N GLU A 196 4.82 -1.94 -3.76
CA GLU A 196 6.04 -2.67 -4.01
C GLU A 196 5.94 -4.11 -3.52
N THR A 197 6.39 -5.06 -4.36
CA THR A 197 6.50 -6.47 -4.03
C THR A 197 7.70 -6.71 -3.10
N LYS A 198 7.76 -7.88 -2.48
CA LYS A 198 8.93 -8.29 -1.67
C LYS A 198 10.26 -8.28 -2.45
N ASN A 199 10.20 -8.32 -3.76
CA ASN A 199 11.37 -8.34 -4.65
C ASN A 199 11.68 -6.99 -5.30
N GLY A 200 11.04 -5.90 -4.87
CA GLY A 200 11.29 -4.55 -5.35
C GLY A 200 10.63 -4.19 -6.68
N LYS A 201 9.77 -5.04 -7.23
CA LYS A 201 8.93 -4.68 -8.38
C LYS A 201 7.72 -3.88 -7.90
N GLN A 202 7.20 -2.98 -8.72
CA GLN A 202 6.02 -2.19 -8.37
C GLN A 202 4.82 -2.53 -9.25
N ILE A 203 3.61 -2.41 -8.67
CA ILE A 203 2.37 -2.46 -9.46
C ILE A 203 2.33 -1.24 -10.37
N ARG A 204 2.06 -1.47 -11.66
CA ARG A 204 1.90 -0.41 -12.65
C ARG A 204 0.75 0.52 -12.27
N TRP A 205 1.00 1.81 -12.32
CA TRP A 205 -0.02 2.82 -12.11
C TRP A 205 -1.09 2.77 -13.21
N GLY A 206 -2.31 3.14 -12.87
CA GLY A 206 -3.41 3.27 -13.84
C GLY A 206 -3.95 1.96 -14.39
N LYS A 207 -3.52 0.80 -13.92
CA LYS A 207 -4.02 -0.51 -14.41
C LYS A 207 -5.18 -1.05 -13.58
N ILE A 208 -5.10 -0.94 -12.25
CA ILE A 208 -6.12 -1.48 -11.33
C ILE A 208 -6.57 -0.40 -10.36
N PHE A 209 -7.88 -0.21 -10.31
CA PHE A 209 -8.56 0.67 -9.37
C PHE A 209 -9.46 -0.13 -8.44
N ARG A 210 -9.77 0.46 -7.29
CA ARG A 210 -10.83 0.00 -6.39
C ARG A 210 -11.76 1.14 -6.06
N SER A 211 -13.05 0.85 -5.81
CA SER A 211 -14.06 1.86 -5.59
C SER A 211 -15.24 1.35 -4.77
N GLY A 212 -16.00 2.27 -4.19
CA GLY A 212 -17.41 2.09 -3.89
C GLY A 212 -18.26 2.11 -5.15
N GLU A 213 -19.56 2.19 -4.99
CA GLU A 213 -20.54 2.16 -6.08
C GLU A 213 -20.51 3.43 -6.95
N PHE A 214 -20.92 3.27 -8.21
CA PHE A 214 -20.98 4.33 -9.21
C PHE A 214 -22.43 4.80 -9.43
N ASN A 215 -23.10 5.23 -8.36
CA ASN A 215 -24.48 5.70 -8.41
C ASN A 215 -24.56 7.22 -8.30
N SER A 216 -25.52 7.84 -9.00
CA SER A 216 -25.88 9.26 -8.84
C SER A 216 -24.71 10.24 -8.98
N LEU A 217 -23.91 10.07 -10.03
CA LEU A 217 -22.68 10.83 -10.24
C LEU A 217 -22.93 12.24 -10.79
N THR A 218 -22.01 13.15 -10.50
CA THR A 218 -21.97 14.45 -11.15
C THR A 218 -21.36 14.35 -12.55
N ALA A 219 -21.73 15.26 -13.46
CA ALA A 219 -21.15 15.34 -14.80
C ALA A 219 -19.61 15.45 -14.77
N ASN A 220 -19.05 16.18 -13.78
CA ASN A 220 -17.60 16.30 -13.61
C ASN A 220 -16.97 14.96 -13.22
N SER A 221 -17.56 14.21 -12.27
CA SER A 221 -17.08 12.89 -11.88
C SER A 221 -17.14 11.91 -13.06
N ILE A 222 -18.21 11.91 -13.83
CA ILE A 222 -18.37 11.10 -15.05
C ILE A 222 -17.27 11.43 -16.07
N SER A 223 -17.07 12.72 -16.37
CA SER A 223 -16.03 13.17 -17.30
C SER A 223 -14.63 12.73 -16.86
N ARG A 224 -14.33 12.88 -15.57
CA ARG A 224 -13.02 12.52 -15.03
C ARG A 224 -12.77 11.01 -15.09
N ILE A 225 -13.78 10.16 -14.78
CA ILE A 225 -13.66 8.70 -14.90
C ILE A 225 -13.49 8.29 -16.36
N LYS A 226 -14.27 8.85 -17.29
CA LYS A 226 -14.10 8.60 -18.73
C LYS A 226 -12.67 8.90 -19.20
N ASN A 227 -12.13 10.03 -18.75
CA ASN A 227 -10.77 10.45 -19.11
C ASN A 227 -9.66 9.56 -18.50
N MET A 228 -9.99 8.72 -17.51
CA MET A 228 -9.07 7.68 -17.02
C MET A 228 -9.02 6.46 -17.94
N GLY A 229 -9.93 6.34 -18.90
CA GLY A 229 -9.98 5.25 -19.87
C GLY A 229 -10.24 3.88 -19.26
N ILE A 230 -10.92 3.81 -18.11
CA ILE A 230 -11.24 2.54 -17.44
C ILE A 230 -12.18 1.75 -18.35
N LYS A 231 -11.74 0.55 -18.78
CA LYS A 231 -12.50 -0.28 -19.71
C LYS A 231 -13.47 -1.22 -18.99
N THR A 232 -13.04 -1.81 -17.88
CA THR A 232 -13.82 -2.90 -17.24
C THR A 232 -14.17 -2.55 -15.80
N LEU A 233 -15.47 -2.65 -15.50
CA LEU A 233 -16.00 -2.65 -14.13
C LEU A 233 -16.26 -4.10 -13.71
N ILE A 234 -15.62 -4.55 -12.63
CA ILE A 234 -15.97 -5.79 -11.92
C ILE A 234 -16.73 -5.40 -10.67
N ASP A 235 -18.02 -5.71 -10.62
CA ASP A 235 -18.94 -5.28 -9.58
C ASP A 235 -19.41 -6.48 -8.75
N PHE A 236 -19.15 -6.42 -7.43
CA PHE A 236 -19.53 -7.45 -6.46
C PHE A 236 -20.91 -7.22 -5.83
N ARG A 237 -21.65 -6.19 -6.25
CA ARG A 237 -23.02 -5.93 -5.78
C ARG A 237 -24.00 -6.93 -6.40
N ASP A 238 -25.19 -7.01 -5.77
CA ASP A 238 -26.31 -7.78 -6.34
C ASP A 238 -26.75 -7.18 -7.67
N SER A 239 -27.31 -8.02 -8.56
CA SER A 239 -27.69 -7.61 -9.91
C SER A 239 -28.72 -6.47 -9.94
N GLU A 240 -29.58 -6.36 -8.94
CA GLU A 240 -30.55 -5.28 -8.80
C GLU A 240 -29.87 -3.90 -8.54
N ASP A 241 -28.72 -3.90 -7.87
CA ASP A 241 -27.97 -2.67 -7.59
C ASP A 241 -27.15 -2.19 -8.79
N ILE A 242 -26.76 -3.08 -9.70
CA ILE A 242 -25.98 -2.73 -10.90
C ILE A 242 -26.75 -1.85 -11.88
N ILE A 243 -28.07 -2.07 -11.98
CA ILE A 243 -28.96 -1.27 -12.84
C ILE A 243 -28.84 0.24 -12.51
N LYS A 244 -28.42 0.57 -11.32
CA LYS A 244 -28.20 1.96 -10.85
C LYS A 244 -26.84 2.53 -11.28
N THR A 245 -25.94 1.73 -11.85
CA THR A 245 -24.66 2.23 -12.37
C THR A 245 -24.90 3.13 -13.56
N SER A 246 -24.36 4.35 -13.51
CA SER A 246 -24.56 5.34 -14.59
C SER A 246 -24.03 4.82 -15.94
N PRO A 247 -24.90 4.58 -16.95
CA PRO A 247 -24.47 4.09 -18.26
C PRO A 247 -23.50 5.04 -18.97
N GLU A 248 -23.59 6.34 -18.60
CA GLU A 248 -22.76 7.41 -19.15
C GLU A 248 -21.26 7.24 -18.82
N LEU A 249 -20.89 6.36 -17.86
CA LEU A 249 -19.50 6.08 -17.55
C LEU A 249 -18.74 5.43 -18.70
N GLY A 250 -19.48 4.72 -19.59
CA GLY A 250 -18.93 4.20 -20.82
C GLY A 250 -17.88 3.09 -20.60
N PHE A 251 -18.07 2.23 -19.59
CA PHE A 251 -17.28 1.02 -19.46
C PHE A 251 -17.55 0.08 -20.65
N ASP A 252 -16.49 -0.42 -21.28
CA ASP A 252 -16.61 -1.39 -22.37
C ASP A 252 -17.22 -2.71 -21.85
N ASN A 253 -16.86 -3.09 -20.63
CA ASN A 253 -17.32 -4.31 -19.98
C ASN A 253 -17.80 -4.01 -18.55
N VAL A 254 -19.02 -4.44 -18.23
CA VAL A 254 -19.55 -4.47 -16.87
C VAL A 254 -19.79 -5.93 -16.48
N ILE A 255 -19.00 -6.44 -15.56
CA ILE A 255 -18.98 -7.84 -15.15
C ILE A 255 -19.51 -7.94 -13.73
N ASN A 256 -20.71 -8.48 -13.59
CA ASN A 256 -21.32 -8.69 -12.29
C ASN A 256 -20.89 -10.01 -11.67
N LEU A 257 -20.30 -9.94 -10.50
CA LEU A 257 -19.84 -11.07 -9.70
C LEU A 257 -20.42 -10.97 -8.28
N PRO A 258 -21.74 -11.13 -8.13
CA PRO A 258 -22.37 -10.90 -6.83
C PRO A 258 -21.77 -11.80 -5.76
N GLY A 259 -21.54 -11.20 -4.61
CA GLY A 259 -21.16 -11.92 -3.41
C GLY A 259 -22.30 -12.83 -2.95
N SER A 260 -21.95 -13.95 -2.31
CA SER A 260 -22.93 -14.94 -1.84
C SER A 260 -23.79 -14.50 -0.63
N LEU A 261 -23.57 -13.29 -0.11
CA LEU A 261 -24.22 -12.82 1.11
C LEU A 261 -25.08 -11.59 0.82
N HIS A 262 -26.34 -11.74 1.10
CA HIS A 262 -27.33 -10.66 1.13
C HIS A 262 -27.17 -9.83 2.42
N TYR A 263 -26.04 -9.09 2.48
CA TYR A 263 -25.68 -8.24 3.61
C TYR A 263 -26.81 -7.29 4.03
N ARG A 264 -27.45 -6.61 3.07
CA ARG A 264 -28.55 -5.69 3.34
C ARG A 264 -29.76 -6.40 3.94
N GLN A 265 -30.14 -7.57 3.42
CA GLN A 265 -31.32 -8.29 3.87
C GLN A 265 -31.19 -8.78 5.31
N ASN A 266 -29.98 -9.12 5.75
CA ASN A 266 -29.76 -9.64 7.10
C ASN A 266 -29.48 -8.54 8.14
N LEU A 267 -28.90 -7.42 7.74
CA LEU A 267 -28.44 -6.38 8.67
C LEU A 267 -29.43 -5.25 8.86
N LEU A 268 -30.04 -4.74 7.76
CA LEU A 268 -30.94 -3.58 7.84
C LEU A 268 -32.13 -3.80 8.77
N PRO A 269 -32.87 -4.93 8.75
CA PRO A 269 -33.99 -5.14 9.65
C PRO A 269 -33.61 -5.14 11.14
N ARG A 270 -32.38 -5.60 11.46
CA ARG A 270 -31.89 -5.61 12.85
C ARG A 270 -31.44 -4.21 13.30
N LEU A 271 -30.90 -3.42 12.38
CA LEU A 271 -30.58 -2.01 12.65
C LEU A 271 -31.85 -1.17 12.85
N GLU A 272 -32.85 -1.35 12.00
CA GLU A 272 -34.13 -0.63 12.08
C GLU A 272 -34.90 -0.92 13.39
N LYS A 273 -34.75 -2.13 13.93
CA LYS A 273 -35.36 -2.54 15.22
C LYS A 273 -34.47 -2.24 16.42
N GLU A 274 -33.29 -1.61 16.22
CA GLU A 274 -32.30 -1.36 17.28
C GLU A 274 -31.88 -2.63 18.06
N GLU A 275 -31.91 -3.79 17.37
CA GLU A 275 -31.57 -5.09 17.95
C GLU A 275 -30.05 -5.41 17.83
N LEU A 276 -29.25 -4.54 17.21
CA LEU A 276 -27.84 -4.80 16.94
C LEU A 276 -26.96 -4.05 17.93
N ARG A 277 -26.20 -4.79 18.72
CA ARG A 277 -25.20 -4.26 19.64
C ARG A 277 -23.79 -4.43 19.05
N ARG A 278 -22.81 -3.73 19.61
CA ARG A 278 -21.41 -3.80 19.15
C ARG A 278 -20.85 -5.24 19.11
N GLY A 279 -21.19 -6.07 20.09
CA GLY A 279 -20.79 -7.48 20.13
C GLY A 279 -21.36 -8.27 18.96
N ASP A 280 -22.68 -8.12 18.70
CA ASP A 280 -23.37 -8.75 17.57
C ASP A 280 -22.83 -8.28 16.24
N ALA A 281 -22.56 -6.98 16.10
CA ALA A 281 -21.96 -6.40 14.91
C ALA A 281 -20.57 -6.97 14.64
N ASN A 282 -19.75 -7.18 15.67
CA ASN A 282 -18.44 -7.78 15.54
C ASN A 282 -18.52 -9.23 15.06
N LEU A 283 -19.40 -10.04 15.64
CA LEU A 283 -19.62 -11.42 15.21
C LEU A 283 -20.16 -11.47 13.78
N PHE A 284 -21.14 -10.64 13.48
CA PHE A 284 -21.71 -10.53 12.13
C PHE A 284 -20.64 -10.22 11.08
N MET A 285 -19.74 -9.27 11.35
CA MET A 285 -18.67 -8.93 10.43
C MET A 285 -17.63 -10.05 10.29
N GLN A 286 -17.29 -10.76 11.35
CA GLN A 286 -16.42 -11.94 11.29
C GLN A 286 -17.04 -13.04 10.42
N ASP A 287 -18.32 -13.36 10.65
CA ASP A 287 -19.06 -14.35 9.87
C ASP A 287 -19.16 -13.94 8.39
N LEU A 288 -19.37 -12.66 8.11
CA LEU A 288 -19.37 -12.10 6.76
C LEU A 288 -18.03 -12.39 6.05
N TYR A 289 -16.89 -12.11 6.70
CA TYR A 289 -15.58 -12.31 6.09
C TYR A 289 -15.24 -13.80 5.91
N VAL A 290 -15.64 -14.68 6.83
CA VAL A 290 -15.52 -16.14 6.64
C VAL A 290 -16.39 -16.62 5.49
N ALA A 291 -17.60 -16.12 5.40
CA ALA A 291 -18.51 -16.50 4.33
C ALA A 291 -18.04 -16.00 2.96
N MET A 292 -17.32 -14.86 2.88
CA MET A 292 -16.63 -14.47 1.63
C MET A 292 -15.60 -15.52 1.20
N VAL A 293 -14.82 -16.08 2.13
CA VAL A 293 -13.82 -17.12 1.82
C VAL A 293 -14.47 -18.37 1.26
N SER A 294 -15.54 -18.85 1.88
CA SER A 294 -16.17 -20.13 1.52
C SER A 294 -17.21 -19.98 0.40
N GLY A 295 -18.07 -18.96 0.49
CA GLY A 295 -19.24 -18.78 -0.36
C GLY A 295 -18.98 -18.01 -1.66
N SER A 296 -17.97 -17.12 -1.70
CA SER A 296 -17.71 -16.28 -2.89
C SER A 296 -16.57 -16.76 -3.78
N LYS A 297 -16.10 -18.00 -3.61
CA LYS A 297 -15.01 -18.60 -4.41
C LYS A 297 -15.24 -18.46 -5.93
N ARG A 298 -16.48 -18.70 -6.38
CA ARG A 298 -16.83 -18.58 -7.81
C ARG A 298 -16.64 -17.16 -8.32
N ALA A 299 -17.06 -16.16 -7.56
CA ALA A 299 -16.91 -14.76 -7.92
C ALA A 299 -15.42 -14.37 -7.99
N PHE A 300 -14.62 -14.70 -6.99
CA PHE A 300 -13.18 -14.39 -6.98
C PHE A 300 -12.40 -15.16 -8.05
N LYS A 301 -12.74 -16.43 -8.32
CA LYS A 301 -12.18 -17.18 -9.44
C LYS A 301 -12.48 -16.51 -10.79
N SER A 302 -13.72 -16.05 -10.98
CA SER A 302 -14.12 -15.31 -12.18
C SER A 302 -13.37 -13.97 -12.27
N MET A 303 -13.25 -13.23 -11.17
CA MET A 303 -12.44 -12.01 -11.11
C MET A 303 -11.00 -12.28 -11.61
N PHE A 304 -10.32 -13.30 -11.07
CA PHE A 304 -8.95 -13.61 -11.51
C PHE A 304 -8.90 -13.97 -13.01
N ASN A 305 -9.89 -14.69 -13.55
CA ASN A 305 -9.94 -14.96 -14.99
C ASN A 305 -10.05 -13.66 -15.81
N GLN A 306 -10.81 -12.66 -15.35
CA GLN A 306 -10.88 -11.35 -16.01
C GLN A 306 -9.58 -10.55 -15.89
N LEU A 307 -8.89 -10.65 -14.75
CA LEU A 307 -7.59 -10.02 -14.53
C LEU A 307 -6.45 -10.61 -15.38
N LEU A 308 -6.65 -11.77 -15.99
CA LEU A 308 -5.69 -12.40 -16.92
C LEU A 308 -5.90 -11.98 -18.38
N VAL A 309 -6.93 -11.21 -18.68
CA VAL A 309 -7.21 -10.71 -20.04
C VAL A 309 -6.64 -9.30 -20.18
N GLU A 310 -5.64 -9.13 -21.01
CA GLU A 310 -4.93 -7.86 -21.21
C GLU A 310 -5.86 -6.75 -21.72
N ASP A 311 -6.77 -7.07 -22.63
CA ASP A 311 -7.69 -6.10 -23.23
C ASP A 311 -8.70 -5.51 -22.23
N ASN A 312 -8.89 -6.15 -21.09
CA ASN A 312 -9.80 -5.64 -20.04
C ASN A 312 -9.24 -4.43 -19.27
N TYR A 313 -7.94 -4.17 -19.36
CA TYR A 313 -7.31 -3.08 -18.59
C TYR A 313 -7.51 -1.71 -19.23
N PRO A 314 -7.66 -0.65 -18.42
CA PRO A 314 -7.69 -0.62 -16.95
C PRO A 314 -8.98 -1.21 -16.36
N ILE A 315 -8.86 -1.82 -15.17
CA ILE A 315 -9.98 -2.46 -14.46
C ILE A 315 -10.27 -1.73 -13.15
N VAL A 316 -11.56 -1.58 -12.80
CA VAL A 316 -11.99 -1.15 -11.47
C VAL A 316 -12.77 -2.25 -10.77
N LEU A 317 -12.38 -2.56 -9.52
CA LEU A 317 -13.09 -3.47 -8.61
C LEU A 317 -14.02 -2.66 -7.73
N SER A 318 -15.32 -2.98 -7.68
CA SER A 318 -16.33 -2.21 -6.97
C SER A 318 -17.27 -3.09 -6.14
N CYS A 319 -17.76 -2.54 -5.05
CA CYS A 319 -18.92 -2.99 -4.30
C CYS A 319 -19.62 -1.77 -3.69
N ILE A 320 -20.58 -1.92 -2.78
CA ILE A 320 -21.35 -0.78 -2.23
C ILE A 320 -20.41 0.29 -1.64
N ASN A 321 -19.56 -0.05 -0.68
CA ASN A 321 -18.66 0.89 0.00
C ASN A 321 -17.20 0.76 -0.45
N GLY A 322 -16.90 -0.15 -1.38
CA GLY A 322 -15.53 -0.44 -1.79
C GLY A 322 -14.62 -0.97 -0.67
N LYS A 323 -15.18 -1.42 0.45
CA LYS A 323 -14.52 -1.74 1.70
C LYS A 323 -14.40 -3.24 1.94
N ASP A 324 -15.53 -3.98 2.01
CA ASP A 324 -15.57 -5.38 2.42
C ASP A 324 -15.26 -6.34 1.26
N TYR A 325 -16.19 -6.59 0.35
CA TYR A 325 -15.94 -7.47 -0.81
C TYR A 325 -14.77 -6.98 -1.65
N THR A 326 -14.76 -5.71 -2.03
CA THR A 326 -13.64 -5.10 -2.76
C THR A 326 -12.35 -5.17 -1.96
N GLY A 327 -12.38 -4.90 -0.65
CA GLY A 327 -11.21 -4.96 0.22
C GLY A 327 -10.63 -6.38 0.31
N PHE A 328 -11.49 -7.39 0.44
CA PHE A 328 -11.06 -8.78 0.46
C PHE A 328 -10.53 -9.22 -0.93
N ALA A 329 -11.22 -8.89 -2.02
CA ALA A 329 -10.77 -9.15 -3.40
C ALA A 329 -9.39 -8.54 -3.66
N VAL A 330 -9.19 -7.27 -3.29
CA VAL A 330 -7.90 -6.57 -3.39
C VAL A 330 -6.84 -7.26 -2.53
N SER A 331 -7.16 -7.72 -1.32
CA SER A 331 -6.20 -8.44 -0.48
C SER A 331 -5.71 -9.75 -1.13
N LEU A 332 -6.60 -10.47 -1.84
CA LEU A 332 -6.24 -11.67 -2.60
C LEU A 332 -5.36 -11.32 -3.81
N LEU A 333 -5.72 -10.26 -4.56
CA LEU A 333 -4.93 -9.78 -5.69
C LEU A 333 -3.53 -9.36 -5.27
N LEU A 334 -3.42 -8.52 -4.24
CA LEU A 334 -2.12 -8.06 -3.73
C LEU A 334 -1.28 -9.22 -3.19
N SER A 335 -1.91 -10.24 -2.57
CA SER A 335 -1.22 -11.47 -2.17
C SER A 335 -0.70 -12.27 -3.39
N ALA A 336 -1.48 -12.36 -4.48
CA ALA A 336 -1.06 -13.00 -5.73
C ALA A 336 0.13 -12.31 -6.38
N LEU A 337 0.27 -11.00 -6.18
CA LEU A 337 1.39 -10.18 -6.66
C LEU A 337 2.58 -10.13 -5.68
N ASP A 338 2.58 -10.92 -4.61
CA ASP A 338 3.60 -10.98 -3.57
C ASP A 338 3.84 -9.63 -2.84
N ILE A 339 2.81 -8.80 -2.73
CA ILE A 339 2.86 -7.58 -1.91
C ILE A 339 2.95 -7.98 -0.41
N PRO A 340 3.77 -7.28 0.40
CA PRO A 340 3.88 -7.53 1.84
C PRO A 340 2.55 -7.40 2.57
N GLU A 341 2.35 -8.23 3.60
CA GLU A 341 1.07 -8.31 4.32
C GLU A 341 0.70 -7.01 5.05
N ASP A 342 1.68 -6.32 5.57
CA ASP A 342 1.51 -5.00 6.20
C ASP A 342 1.02 -3.95 5.19
N VAL A 343 1.52 -3.97 3.95
CA VAL A 343 1.07 -3.10 2.86
C VAL A 343 -0.37 -3.43 2.46
N ILE A 344 -0.72 -4.74 2.37
CA ILE A 344 -2.09 -5.19 2.10
C ILE A 344 -3.05 -4.69 3.18
N MET A 345 -2.67 -4.85 4.45
CA MET A 345 -3.48 -4.39 5.57
C MET A 345 -3.63 -2.86 5.57
N ASN A 346 -2.56 -2.14 5.27
CA ASN A 346 -2.59 -0.67 5.19
C ASN A 346 -3.52 -0.20 4.07
N ASP A 347 -3.47 -0.82 2.87
CA ASP A 347 -4.44 -0.49 1.81
C ASP A 347 -5.89 -0.74 2.26
N TYR A 348 -6.17 -1.86 2.93
CA TYR A 348 -7.50 -2.12 3.45
C TYR A 348 -7.96 -1.03 4.43
N LEU A 349 -7.11 -0.65 5.39
CA LEU A 349 -7.39 0.35 6.42
C LEU A 349 -7.53 1.78 5.86
N LEU A 350 -6.93 2.09 4.71
CA LEU A 350 -7.15 3.36 4.00
C LEU A 350 -8.63 3.60 3.66
N SER A 351 -9.45 2.56 3.62
CA SER A 351 -10.90 2.70 3.45
C SER A 351 -11.53 3.60 4.51
N ASN A 352 -10.98 3.64 5.74
CA ASN A 352 -11.46 4.54 6.79
C ASN A 352 -11.22 6.02 6.49
N ARG A 353 -10.23 6.33 5.64
CA ARG A 353 -9.91 7.71 5.22
C ARG A 353 -10.76 8.16 4.04
N TYR A 354 -11.11 7.23 3.14
CA TYR A 354 -11.73 7.54 1.85
C TYR A 354 -13.20 7.13 1.75
N PHE A 355 -13.79 6.65 2.82
CA PHE A 355 -15.21 6.36 2.96
C PHE A 355 -15.86 7.33 3.93
N ASP A 356 -16.85 8.11 3.45
CA ASP A 356 -17.60 9.02 4.31
C ASP A 356 -18.77 8.30 4.97
N LYS A 357 -18.58 7.94 6.23
CA LYS A 357 -19.57 7.23 7.04
C LYS A 357 -20.94 7.94 7.16
N ARG A 358 -20.98 9.26 6.91
CA ARG A 358 -22.20 10.07 6.95
C ARG A 358 -23.12 9.85 5.76
N ARG A 359 -22.64 9.21 4.70
CA ARG A 359 -23.39 8.94 3.46
C ARG A 359 -24.13 7.62 3.45
N THR A 360 -24.28 6.99 4.59
CA THR A 360 -25.09 5.77 4.71
C THR A 360 -26.58 6.10 4.67
N SER A 361 -27.38 5.18 4.14
CA SER A 361 -28.84 5.29 4.08
C SER A 361 -29.55 5.30 5.45
N PHE A 362 -28.77 5.13 6.51
CA PHE A 362 -29.25 5.04 7.89
C PHE A 362 -28.68 6.24 8.69
N ASP A 363 -29.55 7.08 9.24
CA ASP A 363 -29.13 8.20 10.10
C ASP A 363 -28.88 7.70 11.54
N PRO A 364 -27.63 7.61 11.99
CA PRO A 364 -27.31 7.11 13.32
C PRO A 364 -27.78 8.03 14.44
N LYS A 365 -28.11 9.30 14.16
CA LYS A 365 -28.50 10.26 15.20
C LYS A 365 -29.80 9.93 15.91
N ASN A 366 -30.65 9.11 15.29
CA ASN A 366 -31.95 8.74 15.83
C ASN A 366 -31.96 7.38 16.55
N CYS A 367 -30.77 6.76 16.74
CA CYS A 367 -30.64 5.44 17.37
C CYS A 367 -30.05 5.54 18.76
N CYS A 368 -30.28 4.50 19.57
CA CYS A 368 -29.62 4.35 20.88
C CYS A 368 -28.09 4.21 20.72
N ASP A 369 -27.34 4.52 21.76
CA ASP A 369 -25.87 4.54 21.76
C ASP A 369 -25.27 3.19 21.34
N GLU A 370 -25.86 2.07 21.80
CA GLU A 370 -25.40 0.73 21.46
C GLU A 370 -25.53 0.44 19.95
N THR A 371 -26.61 0.90 19.32
CA THR A 371 -26.82 0.76 17.87
C THR A 371 -25.87 1.69 17.09
N GLN A 372 -25.57 2.90 17.60
CA GLN A 372 -24.58 3.79 17.01
C GLN A 372 -23.18 3.16 17.05
N GLU A 373 -22.78 2.54 18.15
CA GLU A 373 -21.51 1.81 18.26
C GLU A 373 -21.43 0.63 17.29
N ALA A 374 -22.51 -0.16 17.18
CA ALA A 374 -22.61 -1.27 16.24
C ALA A 374 -22.44 -0.79 14.80
N LEU A 375 -23.16 0.28 14.44
CA LEU A 375 -23.11 0.89 13.12
C LEU A 375 -21.70 1.44 12.79
N SER A 376 -21.08 2.12 13.74
CA SER A 376 -19.71 2.63 13.60
C SER A 376 -18.71 1.50 13.31
N LEU A 377 -18.86 0.36 13.97
CA LEU A 377 -18.01 -0.82 13.72
C LEU A 377 -18.23 -1.39 12.31
N ILE A 378 -19.49 -1.56 11.90
CA ILE A 378 -19.86 -2.10 10.59
C ILE A 378 -19.36 -1.19 9.46
N GLN A 379 -19.41 0.13 9.66
CA GLN A 379 -18.96 1.11 8.68
C GLN A 379 -17.43 1.27 8.64
N SER A 380 -16.70 0.74 9.60
CA SER A 380 -15.23 0.82 9.64
C SER A 380 -14.58 -0.35 8.90
N ALA A 381 -13.43 -0.09 8.28
CA ALA A 381 -12.48 -1.13 7.92
C ALA A 381 -11.67 -1.44 9.20
N ASP A 382 -11.96 -2.57 9.84
CA ASP A 382 -11.25 -3.02 11.03
C ASP A 382 -10.27 -4.14 10.66
N SER A 383 -9.01 -4.00 11.05
CA SER A 383 -7.96 -4.97 10.73
C SER A 383 -8.31 -6.40 11.16
N ARG A 384 -9.08 -6.55 12.25
CA ARG A 384 -9.52 -7.84 12.76
C ARG A 384 -10.35 -8.63 11.74
N PHE A 385 -11.21 -7.97 10.96
CA PHE A 385 -12.07 -8.65 10.00
C PHE A 385 -11.26 -9.26 8.84
N LEU A 386 -10.37 -8.47 8.24
CA LEU A 386 -9.52 -8.99 7.19
C LEU A 386 -8.54 -10.05 7.72
N SER A 387 -7.96 -9.84 8.90
CA SER A 387 -7.08 -10.85 9.55
C SER A 387 -7.83 -12.15 9.80
N TYR A 388 -9.06 -12.08 10.30
CA TYR A 388 -9.89 -13.25 10.59
C TYR A 388 -10.14 -14.11 9.32
N ALA A 389 -10.50 -13.47 8.20
CA ALA A 389 -10.63 -14.18 6.92
C ALA A 389 -9.32 -14.82 6.46
N ARG A 390 -8.20 -14.09 6.57
CA ARG A 390 -6.88 -14.57 6.17
C ARG A 390 -6.39 -15.72 7.05
N ASP A 391 -6.67 -15.67 8.35
CA ASP A 391 -6.33 -16.74 9.30
C ASP A 391 -7.23 -17.97 9.07
N TYR A 392 -8.51 -17.78 8.76
CA TYR A 392 -9.41 -18.85 8.36
C TYR A 392 -8.89 -19.57 7.09
N ILE A 393 -8.45 -18.82 6.08
CA ILE A 393 -7.81 -19.42 4.89
C ILE A 393 -6.57 -20.24 5.29
N ARG A 394 -5.69 -19.71 6.15
CA ARG A 394 -4.49 -20.42 6.60
C ARG A 394 -4.83 -21.72 7.33
N GLN A 395 -5.87 -21.70 8.16
CA GLN A 395 -6.34 -22.87 8.90
C GLN A 395 -6.91 -23.95 7.96
N GLN A 396 -7.69 -23.56 6.95
CA GLN A 396 -8.36 -24.50 6.05
C GLN A 396 -7.46 -25.00 4.92
N HIS A 397 -6.56 -24.13 4.40
CA HIS A 397 -5.78 -24.39 3.17
C HIS A 397 -4.26 -24.32 3.41
N GLY A 398 -3.81 -24.13 4.65
CA GLY A 398 -2.39 -24.00 5.01
C GLY A 398 -1.77 -22.65 4.65
N SER A 399 -2.12 -22.05 3.51
CA SER A 399 -1.61 -20.75 3.09
C SER A 399 -2.57 -20.00 2.16
N ILE A 400 -2.39 -18.68 2.06
CA ILE A 400 -3.13 -17.86 1.07
C ILE A 400 -2.78 -18.34 -0.36
N ASN A 401 -1.55 -18.74 -0.63
CA ASN A 401 -1.14 -19.23 -1.94
C ASN A 401 -1.86 -20.52 -2.34
N ASN A 402 -2.01 -21.47 -1.42
CA ASN A 402 -2.76 -22.71 -1.67
C ASN A 402 -4.24 -22.39 -1.98
N TYR A 403 -4.86 -21.48 -1.21
CA TYR A 403 -6.22 -21.06 -1.48
C TYR A 403 -6.38 -20.42 -2.87
N LEU A 404 -5.44 -19.55 -3.27
CA LEU A 404 -5.44 -18.93 -4.60
C LEU A 404 -5.31 -19.98 -5.71
N GLU A 405 -4.49 -21.00 -5.51
CA GLU A 405 -4.24 -22.05 -6.51
C GLU A 405 -5.39 -23.08 -6.55
N GLU A 406 -5.70 -23.70 -5.42
CA GLU A 406 -6.61 -24.84 -5.32
C GLU A 406 -8.07 -24.42 -5.49
N GLU A 407 -8.49 -23.33 -4.83
CA GLU A 407 -9.88 -22.90 -4.80
C GLU A 407 -10.21 -21.90 -5.91
N LEU A 408 -9.30 -20.95 -6.17
CA LEU A 408 -9.54 -19.90 -7.16
C LEU A 408 -8.93 -20.23 -8.53
N GLY A 409 -8.16 -21.31 -8.63
CA GLY A 409 -7.60 -21.80 -9.89
C GLY A 409 -6.52 -20.88 -10.46
N LEU A 410 -5.85 -20.10 -9.59
CA LEU A 410 -4.71 -19.24 -9.95
C LEU A 410 -3.41 -20.05 -9.91
N THR A 411 -3.21 -20.91 -10.94
CA THR A 411 -2.02 -21.74 -11.07
C THR A 411 -0.73 -20.89 -11.10
N PRO A 412 0.46 -21.50 -10.87
CA PRO A 412 1.73 -20.79 -11.00
C PRO A 412 1.93 -20.08 -12.34
N GLU A 413 1.43 -20.66 -13.45
CA GLU A 413 1.46 -20.07 -14.80
C GLU A 413 0.60 -18.81 -14.85
N LYS A 414 -0.64 -18.90 -14.41
CA LYS A 414 -1.58 -17.77 -14.35
C LYS A 414 -1.06 -16.67 -13.42
N LYS A 415 -0.44 -17.04 -12.29
CA LYS A 415 0.19 -16.08 -11.39
C LYS A 415 1.37 -15.34 -12.04
N ARG A 416 2.20 -16.05 -12.84
CA ARG A 416 3.26 -15.40 -13.65
C ARG A 416 2.68 -14.45 -14.69
N GLN A 417 1.62 -14.85 -15.41
CA GLN A 417 0.93 -14.01 -16.39
C GLN A 417 0.37 -12.74 -15.70
N LEU A 418 -0.31 -12.88 -14.56
CA LEU A 418 -0.84 -11.75 -13.79
C LEU A 418 0.27 -10.76 -13.38
N LYS A 419 1.41 -11.29 -12.92
CA LYS A 419 2.58 -10.47 -12.57
C LYS A 419 3.17 -9.77 -13.80
N HIS A 420 3.19 -10.41 -14.96
CA HIS A 420 3.66 -9.79 -16.20
C HIS A 420 2.77 -8.61 -16.62
N LEU A 421 1.46 -8.75 -16.49
CA LEU A 421 0.49 -7.70 -16.83
C LEU A 421 0.55 -6.50 -15.87
N LEU A 422 0.81 -6.74 -14.58
CA LEU A 422 0.63 -5.75 -13.53
C LEU A 422 1.92 -5.21 -12.90
N LEU A 423 3.06 -5.86 -13.06
CA LEU A 423 4.33 -5.43 -12.45
C LEU A 423 5.33 -4.94 -13.51
N HIS A 424 6.14 -3.95 -13.11
CA HIS A 424 7.31 -3.50 -13.87
C HIS A 424 8.60 -3.59 -13.05
#